data_665b42c5754126f1ec772859f71350af
#
_entry.id   665b42c5754126f1ec772859f71350af
#
_cell.length_a   1.000
_cell.length_b   1.000
_cell.length_c   1.000
_cell.angle_alpha   90.00
_cell.angle_beta   90.00
_cell.angle_gamma   90.00
#
_symmetry.space_group_name_H-M   'P 1'
#
loop_
_entity.id
_entity.type
_entity.pdbx_description
1 polymer ?
#
loop_
_entity_poly.entity_id
_entity_poly.type
_entity_poly.pdbx_seq_one_letter_code
_entity_poly.pdbx_strand_id
1 'polypeptide(L)'
;MTFKHLTDTCLADHIGDGGLSDAALTRMLMAAAPAHDRLCQLVDSGGLPALSVVQSNDDLASWRALAEDWRARLDDVVVLGTGGSSLGGQTLYALSDRGFGPALGGPRLHFMDNVDPDTMTALLGALDLKRTGVIAISKSGGTAETLAQAAILLPALEAAVGKAALADHAVAVSEPNGAALSQIATRYGLTRFDHHPGIGGRFSVFSIVGSLPALMAGLDVATLSLGPAEVLAATLRATKVEDAQPAIGAAIAVGLLQERQVTQSVLMTYEDRLAYLGLWYRQLWAESLGKDGTGTTPLRAMGTADHHSQLQLYLAGPRDKIFTLVMPASAGHGPTMDGELAGAVGADVLAGRHLGDLLDATARATAETLVRNGRPLRRMEVERVDEATLGALMMHFMLETVIAADLLGVNAFDQPAVEEGKVLAREYLSGIGGAGKSGAKT
;
A
#
# COMPACT_ATOMS: atom_id res chain seq x y z
N MET A 1 16.49 -8.04 11.08
CA MET A 1 15.15 -7.67 10.54
C MET A 1 14.54 -6.55 11.38
N THR A 2 13.93 -5.56 10.76
CA THR A 2 13.34 -4.38 11.40
C THR A 2 12.04 -4.65 12.16
N PHE A 3 11.50 -5.86 12.07
CA PHE A 3 10.32 -6.32 12.81
C PHE A 3 10.42 -7.80 13.18
N LYS A 4 9.63 -8.22 14.18
CA LYS A 4 9.45 -9.64 14.56
C LYS A 4 8.09 -10.11 14.05
N HIS A 5 8.06 -11.26 13.37
CA HIS A 5 6.84 -11.93 12.94
C HIS A 5 6.54 -13.10 13.88
N LEU A 6 5.51 -12.98 14.69
CA LEU A 6 5.10 -13.95 15.72
C LEU A 6 3.80 -14.60 15.27
N THR A 7 3.80 -15.92 15.10
CA THR A 7 2.70 -16.67 14.49
C THR A 7 2.12 -17.77 15.37
N ASP A 8 2.69 -18.01 16.55
CA ASP A 8 2.29 -19.09 17.45
C ASP A 8 0.80 -19.06 17.78
N THR A 9 0.23 -17.85 17.92
CA THR A 9 -1.19 -17.65 18.21
C THR A 9 -2.10 -17.83 16.99
N CYS A 10 -1.59 -18.35 15.88
CA CYS A 10 -2.40 -18.90 14.77
C CYS A 10 -2.59 -20.42 14.90
N LEU A 11 -1.91 -21.10 15.84
CA LEU A 11 -1.88 -22.55 15.94
C LEU A 11 -2.88 -23.08 16.97
N ALA A 12 -3.35 -24.29 16.75
CA ALA A 12 -4.35 -24.95 17.60
C ALA A 12 -3.86 -25.16 19.04
N ASP A 13 -2.57 -25.38 19.26
CA ASP A 13 -1.98 -25.54 20.59
C ASP A 13 -2.13 -24.29 21.46
N HIS A 14 -2.25 -23.11 20.85
CA HIS A 14 -2.41 -21.83 21.56
C HIS A 14 -3.85 -21.35 21.66
N ILE A 15 -4.70 -21.66 20.65
CA ILE A 15 -6.06 -21.08 20.56
C ILE A 15 -7.17 -22.14 20.36
N GLY A 16 -6.83 -23.42 20.47
CA GLY A 16 -7.80 -24.51 20.30
C GLY A 16 -8.31 -24.64 18.87
N ASP A 17 -9.58 -25.00 18.73
CA ASP A 17 -10.23 -25.31 17.45
C ASP A 17 -10.23 -24.14 16.42
N GLY A 18 -9.95 -22.92 16.85
CA GLY A 18 -9.83 -21.77 15.96
C GLY A 18 -8.51 -21.71 15.19
N GLY A 19 -7.49 -22.44 15.66
CA GLY A 19 -6.15 -22.44 15.10
C GLY A 19 -5.90 -23.52 14.04
N LEU A 20 -4.78 -23.36 13.35
CA LEU A 20 -4.27 -24.36 12.41
C LEU A 20 -3.57 -25.49 13.20
N SER A 21 -3.84 -26.74 12.87
CA SER A 21 -3.13 -27.87 13.50
C SER A 21 -1.67 -27.95 13.04
N ASP A 22 -0.78 -28.48 13.89
CA ASP A 22 0.64 -28.70 13.53
C ASP A 22 0.79 -29.58 12.28
N ALA A 23 -0.05 -30.61 12.14
CA ALA A 23 -0.07 -31.45 10.96
C ALA A 23 -0.45 -30.66 9.70
N ALA A 24 -1.38 -29.71 9.81
CA ALA A 24 -1.76 -28.84 8.71
C ALA A 24 -0.66 -27.83 8.36
N LEU A 25 -0.08 -27.19 9.37
CA LEU A 25 1.07 -26.30 9.16
C LEU A 25 2.21 -27.02 8.47
N THR A 26 2.56 -28.22 8.93
CA THR A 26 3.62 -29.05 8.31
C THR A 26 3.30 -29.34 6.84
N ARG A 27 2.06 -29.75 6.52
CA ARG A 27 1.65 -29.96 5.11
C ARG A 27 1.75 -28.71 4.26
N MET A 28 1.34 -27.55 4.81
CA MET A 28 1.40 -26.28 4.11
C MET A 28 2.84 -25.81 3.87
N LEU A 29 3.73 -25.98 4.84
CA LEU A 29 5.14 -25.68 4.70
C LEU A 29 5.80 -26.59 3.66
N MET A 30 5.49 -27.89 3.67
CA MET A 30 5.96 -28.83 2.64
C MET A 30 5.46 -28.40 1.23
N ALA A 31 4.23 -27.92 1.11
CA ALA A 31 3.69 -27.41 -0.15
C ALA A 31 4.32 -26.05 -0.53
N ALA A 32 4.69 -25.22 0.44
CA ALA A 32 5.34 -23.92 0.21
C ALA A 32 6.81 -24.06 -0.21
N ALA A 33 7.49 -25.17 0.09
CA ALA A 33 8.91 -25.35 -0.27
C ALA A 33 9.16 -25.22 -1.79
N PRO A 34 8.46 -25.91 -2.68
CA PRO A 34 8.62 -25.71 -4.12
C PRO A 34 8.20 -24.30 -4.61
N ALA A 35 7.26 -23.64 -3.94
CA ALA A 35 6.88 -22.25 -4.23
C ALA A 35 8.03 -21.28 -3.87
N HIS A 36 8.67 -21.49 -2.74
CA HIS A 36 9.86 -20.75 -2.31
C HIS A 36 11.03 -20.96 -3.28
N ASP A 37 11.28 -22.20 -3.71
CA ASP A 37 12.32 -22.51 -4.68
C ASP A 37 12.07 -21.80 -6.04
N ARG A 38 10.84 -21.81 -6.52
CA ARG A 38 10.45 -21.07 -7.74
C ARG A 38 10.64 -19.56 -7.59
N LEU A 39 10.27 -19.00 -6.44
CA LEU A 39 10.49 -17.59 -6.13
C LEU A 39 11.99 -17.25 -6.21
N CYS A 40 12.86 -18.04 -5.59
CA CYS A 40 14.29 -17.86 -5.63
C CYS A 40 14.83 -17.89 -7.08
N GLN A 41 14.44 -18.89 -7.87
CA GLN A 41 14.82 -19.02 -9.28
C GLN A 41 14.36 -17.83 -10.12
N LEU A 42 13.14 -17.34 -9.90
CA LEU A 42 12.61 -16.19 -10.62
C LEU A 42 13.34 -14.88 -10.26
N VAL A 43 13.69 -14.69 -9.00
CA VAL A 43 14.49 -13.52 -8.59
C VAL A 43 15.90 -13.60 -9.17
N ASP A 44 16.58 -14.75 -9.06
CA ASP A 44 17.94 -14.95 -9.56
C ASP A 44 18.04 -14.79 -11.08
N SER A 45 16.99 -15.19 -11.82
CA SER A 45 16.92 -15.02 -13.28
C SER A 45 16.49 -13.62 -13.73
N GLY A 46 16.19 -12.70 -12.80
CA GLY A 46 15.65 -11.38 -13.12
C GLY A 46 14.17 -11.39 -13.57
N GLY A 47 13.47 -12.52 -13.41
CA GLY A 47 12.06 -12.67 -13.80
C GLY A 47 11.06 -11.91 -12.94
N LEU A 48 11.49 -11.39 -11.77
CA LEU A 48 10.68 -10.60 -10.84
C LEU A 48 11.31 -9.23 -10.55
N PRO A 49 11.36 -8.32 -11.52
CA PRO A 49 11.98 -7.01 -11.35
C PRO A 49 11.34 -6.17 -10.24
N ALA A 50 10.07 -6.41 -9.91
CA ALA A 50 9.38 -5.75 -8.81
C ALA A 50 10.01 -6.01 -7.43
N LEU A 51 10.66 -7.16 -7.24
CA LEU A 51 11.36 -7.51 -6.01
C LEU A 51 12.83 -7.07 -6.06
N SER A 52 13.46 -7.14 -7.23
CA SER A 52 14.90 -6.83 -7.41
C SER A 52 15.17 -5.32 -7.49
N VAL A 53 14.17 -4.49 -7.83
CA VAL A 53 14.34 -3.04 -8.03
C VAL A 53 14.92 -2.32 -6.81
N VAL A 54 14.74 -2.87 -5.61
CA VAL A 54 15.30 -2.31 -4.37
C VAL A 54 16.83 -2.41 -4.32
N GLN A 55 17.44 -3.18 -5.21
CA GLN A 55 18.89 -3.38 -5.31
C GLN A 55 19.53 -2.48 -6.38
N SER A 56 18.72 -1.79 -7.21
CA SER A 56 19.17 -0.89 -8.28
C SER A 56 18.84 0.57 -7.92
N ASN A 57 19.80 1.46 -8.17
CA ASN A 57 19.66 2.90 -7.94
C ASN A 57 19.94 3.71 -9.22
N ASP A 58 19.88 3.11 -10.41
CA ASP A 58 20.39 3.71 -11.65
C ASP A 58 19.70 5.04 -12.00
N ASP A 59 18.38 5.13 -11.79
CA ASP A 59 17.60 6.34 -12.11
C ASP A 59 17.40 7.29 -10.93
N LEU A 60 17.83 6.92 -9.73
CA LEU A 60 17.52 7.66 -8.50
C LEU A 60 18.06 9.11 -8.53
N ALA A 61 19.19 9.35 -9.22
CA ALA A 61 19.78 10.68 -9.31
C ALA A 61 18.86 11.68 -10.04
N SER A 62 18.21 11.25 -11.13
CA SER A 62 17.30 12.10 -11.91
C SER A 62 16.01 12.39 -11.15
N TRP A 63 15.46 11.41 -10.44
CA TRP A 63 14.26 11.57 -9.60
C TRP A 63 14.54 12.48 -8.41
N ARG A 64 15.71 12.35 -7.80
CA ARG A 64 16.16 13.20 -6.68
C ARG A 64 16.33 14.64 -7.11
N ALA A 65 16.97 14.90 -8.25
CA ALA A 65 17.15 16.25 -8.76
C ALA A 65 15.80 16.95 -9.03
N LEU A 66 14.82 16.25 -9.62
CA LEU A 66 13.47 16.78 -9.80
C LEU A 66 12.79 17.07 -8.45
N ALA A 67 12.91 16.14 -7.49
CA ALA A 67 12.28 16.30 -6.19
C ALA A 67 12.90 17.46 -5.40
N GLU A 68 14.21 17.64 -5.44
CA GLU A 68 14.91 18.76 -4.80
C GLU A 68 14.46 20.10 -5.38
N ASP A 69 14.36 20.23 -6.70
CA ASP A 69 13.84 21.43 -7.37
C ASP A 69 12.39 21.71 -6.95
N TRP A 70 11.52 20.74 -7.06
CA TRP A 70 10.10 20.93 -6.74
C TRP A 70 9.86 21.23 -5.25
N ARG A 71 10.59 20.58 -4.36
CA ARG A 71 10.52 20.83 -2.92
C ARG A 71 10.95 22.26 -2.53
N ALA A 72 11.83 22.88 -3.33
CA ALA A 72 12.31 24.24 -3.07
C ALA A 72 11.32 25.31 -3.52
N ARG A 73 10.47 25.04 -4.56
CA ARG A 73 9.66 26.08 -5.19
C ARG A 73 8.15 25.83 -5.25
N LEU A 74 7.69 24.61 -5.00
CA LEU A 74 6.27 24.28 -5.05
C LEU A 74 5.68 24.12 -3.65
N ASP A 75 4.41 24.50 -3.52
CA ASP A 75 3.64 24.33 -2.28
C ASP A 75 2.81 23.05 -2.33
N ASP A 76 2.37 22.64 -3.52
CA ASP A 76 1.50 21.50 -3.76
C ASP A 76 1.99 20.65 -4.94
N VAL A 77 1.81 19.33 -4.83
CA VAL A 77 2.02 18.39 -5.93
C VAL A 77 0.80 17.48 -6.05
N VAL A 78 0.19 17.46 -7.22
CA VAL A 78 -0.95 16.58 -7.51
C VAL A 78 -0.45 15.31 -8.19
N VAL A 79 -0.72 14.17 -7.59
CA VAL A 79 -0.39 12.85 -8.13
C VAL A 79 -1.65 12.25 -8.75
N LEU A 80 -1.66 12.18 -10.09
CA LEU A 80 -2.74 11.56 -10.86
C LEU A 80 -2.40 10.09 -11.10
N GLY A 81 -3.16 9.20 -10.49
CA GLY A 81 -2.94 7.76 -10.63
C GLY A 81 -3.93 7.00 -9.77
N THR A 82 -4.34 5.81 -10.21
CA THR A 82 -5.31 4.99 -9.50
C THR A 82 -4.73 3.62 -9.17
N GLY A 83 -5.26 2.99 -8.11
CA GLY A 83 -4.83 1.67 -7.66
C GLY A 83 -3.33 1.62 -7.37
N GLY A 84 -2.59 0.73 -8.04
CA GLY A 84 -1.14 0.57 -7.83
C GLY A 84 -0.31 1.79 -8.22
N SER A 85 -0.82 2.67 -9.08
CA SER A 85 -0.16 3.94 -9.42
C SER A 85 -0.30 5.02 -8.32
N SER A 86 -1.04 4.75 -7.26
CA SER A 86 -1.31 5.69 -6.17
C SER A 86 -1.02 5.09 -4.79
N LEU A 87 -1.57 3.91 -4.46
CA LEU A 87 -1.58 3.36 -3.10
C LEU A 87 -0.19 3.19 -2.49
N GLY A 88 0.82 2.79 -3.29
CA GLY A 88 2.20 2.71 -2.83
C GLY A 88 2.75 4.07 -2.40
N GLY A 89 2.55 5.09 -3.25
CA GLY A 89 2.95 6.47 -2.95
C GLY A 89 2.24 7.04 -1.72
N GLN A 90 0.92 6.82 -1.59
CA GLN A 90 0.13 7.23 -0.42
C GLN A 90 0.66 6.58 0.87
N THR A 91 1.00 5.28 0.80
CA THR A 91 1.54 4.54 1.95
C THR A 91 2.86 5.12 2.42
N LEU A 92 3.75 5.47 1.50
CA LEU A 92 5.03 6.11 1.82
C LEU A 92 4.83 7.55 2.31
N TYR A 93 3.97 8.33 1.65
CA TYR A 93 3.68 9.72 2.04
C TYR A 93 3.13 9.83 3.47
N ALA A 94 2.36 8.86 3.93
CA ALA A 94 1.84 8.83 5.30
C ALA A 94 2.94 8.81 6.39
N LEU A 95 4.19 8.46 6.07
CA LEU A 95 5.32 8.63 7.00
C LEU A 95 5.63 10.11 7.26
N SER A 96 5.44 10.98 6.27
CA SER A 96 5.74 12.41 6.33
C SER A 96 4.52 13.27 6.71
N ASP A 97 3.32 12.94 6.22
CA ASP A 97 2.10 13.72 6.47
C ASP A 97 1.07 12.92 7.27
N ARG A 98 0.68 13.47 8.42
CA ARG A 98 -0.33 12.90 9.32
C ARG A 98 -1.67 13.67 9.26
N GLY A 99 -1.91 14.42 8.18
CA GLY A 99 -3.07 15.29 8.01
C GLY A 99 -2.86 16.74 8.46
N PHE A 100 -1.67 17.05 8.97
CA PHE A 100 -1.29 18.41 9.42
C PHE A 100 -0.29 19.10 8.49
N GLY A 101 -0.02 18.50 7.33
CA GLY A 101 1.00 18.92 6.39
C GLY A 101 2.30 18.13 6.52
N PRO A 102 3.19 18.24 5.51
CA PRO A 102 4.41 17.45 5.44
C PRO A 102 5.39 17.79 6.57
N ALA A 103 5.60 16.86 7.50
CA ALA A 103 6.47 17.05 8.67
C ALA A 103 7.94 17.29 8.30
N LEU A 104 8.38 16.82 7.11
CA LEU A 104 9.74 16.99 6.60
C LEU A 104 9.89 18.22 5.70
N GLY A 105 8.88 19.10 5.64
CA GLY A 105 8.82 20.23 4.72
C GLY A 105 8.63 19.80 3.26
N GLY A 106 8.58 20.80 2.35
CA GLY A 106 8.29 20.61 0.92
C GLY A 106 6.79 20.66 0.61
N PRO A 107 6.39 20.28 -0.61
CA PRO A 107 5.01 20.39 -1.07
C PRO A 107 4.09 19.43 -0.34
N ARG A 108 2.82 19.82 -0.22
CA ARG A 108 1.74 18.90 0.14
C ARG A 108 1.39 18.04 -1.07
N LEU A 109 1.29 16.71 -0.89
CA LEU A 109 0.91 15.80 -1.98
C LEU A 109 -0.60 15.53 -1.93
N HIS A 110 -1.27 15.70 -3.07
CA HIS A 110 -2.68 15.41 -3.28
C HIS A 110 -2.82 14.22 -4.22
N PHE A 111 -3.23 13.07 -3.71
CA PHE A 111 -3.41 11.87 -4.52
C PHE A 111 -4.84 11.82 -5.07
N MET A 112 -4.96 12.04 -6.37
CA MET A 112 -6.23 11.98 -7.10
C MET A 112 -6.40 10.58 -7.69
N ASP A 113 -6.84 9.65 -6.86
CA ASP A 113 -7.00 8.23 -7.20
C ASP A 113 -8.45 7.85 -7.57
N ASN A 114 -9.38 8.81 -7.50
CA ASN A 114 -10.77 8.67 -7.91
C ASN A 114 -11.21 9.85 -8.80
N VAL A 115 -12.19 9.61 -9.65
CA VAL A 115 -12.73 10.60 -10.62
C VAL A 115 -13.99 11.31 -10.08
N ASP A 116 -13.96 11.68 -8.81
CA ASP A 116 -15.04 12.44 -8.20
C ASP A 116 -15.02 13.90 -8.70
N PRO A 117 -16.11 14.42 -9.33
CA PRO A 117 -16.14 15.74 -9.93
C PRO A 117 -16.10 16.88 -8.89
N ASP A 118 -16.70 16.68 -7.72
CA ASP A 118 -16.71 17.70 -6.68
C ASP A 118 -15.36 17.82 -6.01
N THR A 119 -14.67 16.69 -5.78
CA THR A 119 -13.31 16.66 -5.28
C THR A 119 -12.32 17.35 -6.25
N MET A 120 -12.44 17.09 -7.55
CA MET A 120 -11.61 17.74 -8.57
C MET A 120 -11.87 19.26 -8.61
N THR A 121 -13.13 19.67 -8.54
CA THR A 121 -13.52 21.09 -8.51
C THR A 121 -12.98 21.79 -7.26
N ALA A 122 -13.10 21.18 -6.10
CA ALA A 122 -12.59 21.70 -4.85
C ALA A 122 -11.06 21.83 -4.87
N LEU A 123 -10.36 20.81 -5.39
CA LEU A 123 -8.90 20.84 -5.56
C LEU A 123 -8.46 22.03 -6.41
N LEU A 124 -9.04 22.20 -7.60
CA LEU A 124 -8.72 23.32 -8.50
C LEU A 124 -8.98 24.68 -7.85
N GLY A 125 -10.00 24.80 -7.01
CA GLY A 125 -10.31 26.02 -6.27
C GLY A 125 -9.36 26.31 -5.09
N ALA A 126 -8.70 25.29 -4.57
CA ALA A 126 -7.81 25.41 -3.41
C ALA A 126 -6.34 25.64 -3.77
N LEU A 127 -5.90 25.21 -4.97
CA LEU A 127 -4.50 25.26 -5.39
C LEU A 127 -4.09 26.64 -5.93
N ASP A 128 -2.90 27.11 -5.55
CA ASP A 128 -2.15 28.08 -6.36
C ASP A 128 -1.44 27.32 -7.49
N LEU A 129 -2.04 27.30 -8.68
CA LEU A 129 -1.49 26.59 -9.82
C LEU A 129 -0.09 27.07 -10.24
N LYS A 130 0.32 28.28 -9.89
CA LYS A 130 1.70 28.78 -10.15
C LYS A 130 2.73 28.13 -9.24
N ARG A 131 2.30 27.55 -8.16
CA ARG A 131 3.14 26.87 -7.17
C ARG A 131 2.78 25.39 -7.04
N THR A 132 2.10 24.84 -8.05
CA THR A 132 1.63 23.45 -8.10
C THR A 132 2.40 22.64 -9.14
N GLY A 133 2.77 21.40 -8.77
CA GLY A 133 3.32 20.40 -9.70
C GLY A 133 2.32 19.28 -9.97
N VAL A 134 2.50 18.56 -11.09
CA VAL A 134 1.66 17.42 -11.47
C VAL A 134 2.53 16.21 -11.82
N ILE A 135 2.27 15.08 -11.18
CA ILE A 135 2.87 13.78 -11.51
C ILE A 135 1.74 12.89 -12.04
N ALA A 136 1.71 12.63 -13.35
CA ALA A 136 0.72 11.73 -13.96
C ALA A 136 1.32 10.33 -14.10
N ILE A 137 0.71 9.32 -13.44
CA ILE A 137 1.23 7.95 -13.39
C ILE A 137 0.21 6.98 -13.98
N SER A 138 0.59 6.30 -15.06
CA SER A 138 -0.19 5.19 -15.63
C SER A 138 0.75 4.21 -16.32
N LYS A 139 0.90 2.99 -15.79
CA LYS A 139 1.76 1.96 -16.39
C LYS A 139 1.47 1.79 -17.87
N SER A 140 0.23 1.46 -18.24
CA SER A 140 -0.20 1.26 -19.63
C SER A 140 -0.24 2.57 -20.44
N GLY A 141 -0.22 3.72 -19.78
CA GLY A 141 -0.45 5.04 -20.41
C GLY A 141 -1.88 5.25 -20.92
N GLY A 142 -2.80 4.31 -20.67
CA GLY A 142 -4.16 4.34 -21.20
C GLY A 142 -5.27 4.33 -20.13
N THR A 143 -4.94 4.50 -18.85
CA THR A 143 -5.92 4.50 -17.75
C THR A 143 -6.86 5.69 -17.88
N ALA A 144 -8.16 5.42 -18.04
CA ALA A 144 -9.15 6.45 -18.35
C ALA A 144 -9.23 7.53 -17.29
N GLU A 145 -9.19 7.14 -16.01
CA GLU A 145 -9.23 8.04 -14.86
C GLU A 145 -8.05 9.02 -14.87
N THR A 146 -6.83 8.51 -15.03
CA THR A 146 -5.61 9.35 -15.09
C THR A 146 -5.64 10.29 -16.30
N LEU A 147 -6.12 9.79 -17.46
CA LEU A 147 -6.22 10.60 -18.67
C LEU A 147 -7.27 11.71 -18.54
N ALA A 148 -8.44 11.41 -17.93
CA ALA A 148 -9.49 12.39 -17.70
C ALA A 148 -9.01 13.52 -16.77
N GLN A 149 -8.37 13.15 -15.67
CA GLN A 149 -7.79 14.11 -14.72
C GLN A 149 -6.66 14.94 -15.34
N ALA A 150 -5.77 14.32 -16.12
CA ALA A 150 -4.71 15.03 -16.83
C ALA A 150 -5.29 16.01 -17.88
N ALA A 151 -6.38 15.63 -18.58
CA ALA A 151 -7.05 16.48 -19.54
C ALA A 151 -7.75 17.71 -18.92
N ILE A 152 -8.03 17.67 -17.61
CA ILE A 152 -8.56 18.80 -16.84
C ILE A 152 -7.42 19.65 -16.28
N LEU A 153 -6.47 19.01 -15.59
CA LEU A 153 -5.47 19.73 -14.78
C LEU A 153 -4.35 20.35 -15.62
N LEU A 154 -3.86 19.67 -16.68
CA LEU A 154 -2.76 20.21 -17.50
C LEU A 154 -3.14 21.48 -18.27
N PRO A 155 -4.32 21.60 -18.90
CA PRO A 155 -4.76 22.88 -19.49
C PRO A 155 -4.90 24.01 -18.47
N ALA A 156 -5.42 23.71 -17.27
CA ALA A 156 -5.54 24.70 -16.19
C ALA A 156 -4.16 25.17 -15.71
N LEU A 157 -3.22 24.25 -15.58
CA LEU A 157 -1.84 24.55 -15.22
C LEU A 157 -1.14 25.38 -16.31
N GLU A 158 -1.30 25.00 -17.60
CA GLU A 158 -0.77 25.77 -18.73
C GLU A 158 -1.29 27.21 -18.75
N ALA A 159 -2.58 27.40 -18.47
CA ALA A 159 -3.19 28.73 -18.39
C ALA A 159 -2.60 29.58 -17.25
N ALA A 160 -2.20 28.96 -16.14
CA ALA A 160 -1.64 29.65 -14.98
C ALA A 160 -0.15 29.98 -15.11
N VAL A 161 0.67 29.04 -15.62
CA VAL A 161 2.15 29.20 -15.68
C VAL A 161 2.66 29.56 -17.06
N GLY A 162 1.84 29.40 -18.09
CA GLY A 162 2.19 29.60 -19.50
C GLY A 162 2.85 28.37 -20.13
N LYS A 163 2.74 28.26 -21.45
CA LYS A 163 3.21 27.08 -22.20
C LYS A 163 4.71 26.79 -22.02
N ALA A 164 5.53 27.81 -21.90
CA ALA A 164 6.99 27.63 -21.77
C ALA A 164 7.40 27.02 -20.41
N ALA A 165 6.67 27.34 -19.33
CA ALA A 165 6.98 26.87 -17.99
C ALA A 165 6.26 25.57 -17.63
N LEU A 166 5.31 25.10 -18.44
CA LEU A 166 4.51 23.92 -18.10
C LEU A 166 5.38 22.67 -17.88
N ALA A 167 6.43 22.48 -18.66
CA ALA A 167 7.35 21.35 -18.55
C ALA A 167 8.12 21.32 -17.21
N ASP A 168 8.27 22.45 -16.54
CA ASP A 168 8.90 22.55 -15.22
C ASP A 168 7.91 22.21 -14.07
N HIS A 169 6.61 22.11 -14.39
CA HIS A 169 5.53 21.88 -13.45
C HIS A 169 4.83 20.53 -13.60
N ALA A 170 5.13 19.76 -14.64
CA ALA A 170 4.47 18.48 -14.84
C ALA A 170 5.41 17.41 -15.39
N VAL A 171 5.23 16.19 -14.90
CA VAL A 171 5.93 15.00 -15.40
C VAL A 171 4.96 13.84 -15.61
N ALA A 172 5.31 12.91 -16.48
CA ALA A 172 4.56 11.70 -16.73
C ALA A 172 5.39 10.45 -16.43
N VAL A 173 4.75 9.43 -15.86
CA VAL A 173 5.34 8.11 -15.62
C VAL A 173 4.51 7.07 -16.35
N SER A 174 5.08 6.43 -17.38
CA SER A 174 4.41 5.40 -18.18
C SER A 174 5.41 4.47 -18.85
N GLU A 175 4.94 3.32 -19.34
CA GLU A 175 5.76 2.49 -20.24
C GLU A 175 6.10 3.26 -21.54
N PRO A 176 7.25 2.97 -22.15
CA PRO A 176 7.67 3.60 -23.42
C PRO A 176 6.92 3.00 -24.64
N ASN A 177 5.59 3.01 -24.60
CA ASN A 177 4.73 2.29 -25.56
C ASN A 177 3.92 3.20 -26.50
N GLY A 178 4.14 4.53 -26.49
CA GLY A 178 3.42 5.47 -27.33
C GLY A 178 1.92 5.64 -27.00
N ALA A 179 1.46 5.14 -25.85
CA ALA A 179 0.08 5.27 -25.41
C ALA A 179 -0.33 6.72 -25.12
N ALA A 180 -1.60 6.95 -24.80
CA ALA A 180 -2.19 8.28 -24.67
C ALA A 180 -1.45 9.21 -23.71
N LEU A 181 -0.99 8.72 -22.54
CA LEU A 181 -0.22 9.54 -21.59
C LEU A 181 1.15 9.94 -22.17
N SER A 182 1.82 9.07 -22.93
CA SER A 182 3.07 9.41 -23.63
C SER A 182 2.83 10.47 -24.72
N GLN A 183 1.68 10.40 -25.41
CA GLN A 183 1.29 11.42 -26.40
C GLN A 183 0.99 12.77 -25.72
N ILE A 184 0.32 12.77 -24.57
CA ILE A 184 0.11 13.97 -23.75
C ILE A 184 1.45 14.56 -23.33
N ALA A 185 2.38 13.75 -22.81
CA ALA A 185 3.71 14.22 -22.44
C ALA A 185 4.45 14.87 -23.64
N THR A 186 4.41 14.24 -24.82
CA THR A 186 5.01 14.80 -26.03
C THR A 186 4.34 16.12 -26.42
N ARG A 187 2.99 16.20 -26.41
CA ARG A 187 2.24 17.41 -26.76
C ARG A 187 2.61 18.62 -25.91
N TYR A 188 2.82 18.40 -24.62
CA TYR A 188 3.10 19.46 -23.66
C TYR A 188 4.60 19.62 -23.35
N GLY A 189 5.47 18.81 -23.97
CA GLY A 189 6.92 18.83 -23.73
C GLY A 189 7.34 18.40 -22.34
N LEU A 190 6.52 17.55 -21.68
CA LEU A 190 6.77 17.10 -20.32
C LEU A 190 7.92 16.09 -20.26
N THR A 191 8.70 16.11 -19.19
CA THR A 191 9.61 15.02 -18.88
C THR A 191 8.81 13.73 -18.63
N ARG A 192 9.18 12.67 -19.35
CA ARG A 192 8.60 11.35 -19.18
C ARG A 192 9.64 10.42 -18.55
N PHE A 193 9.26 9.81 -17.45
CA PHE A 193 10.00 8.71 -16.85
C PHE A 193 9.40 7.36 -17.23
N ASP A 194 10.25 6.38 -17.44
CA ASP A 194 9.81 5.05 -17.84
C ASP A 194 9.33 4.25 -16.63
N HIS A 195 8.10 3.72 -16.74
CA HIS A 195 7.61 2.66 -15.87
C HIS A 195 8.14 1.33 -16.40
N HIS A 196 8.78 0.54 -15.54
CA HIS A 196 9.33 -0.75 -15.95
C HIS A 196 8.21 -1.73 -16.37
N PRO A 197 8.21 -2.29 -17.59
CA PRO A 197 7.10 -3.10 -18.12
C PRO A 197 6.85 -4.39 -17.31
N GLY A 198 7.91 -4.98 -16.75
CA GLY A 198 7.84 -6.18 -15.91
C GLY A 198 7.32 -5.94 -14.48
N ILE A 199 7.05 -4.68 -14.07
CA ILE A 199 6.55 -4.37 -12.73
C ILE A 199 5.04 -4.13 -12.81
N GLY A 200 4.24 -5.00 -12.15
CA GLY A 200 2.79 -4.82 -11.99
C GLY A 200 2.45 -3.65 -11.07
N GLY A 201 1.30 -2.97 -11.30
CA GLY A 201 0.92 -1.78 -10.53
C GLY A 201 0.94 -2.00 -9.01
N ARG A 202 0.30 -3.07 -8.50
CA ARG A 202 0.26 -3.39 -7.06
C ARG A 202 1.60 -3.79 -6.45
N PHE A 203 2.61 -4.09 -7.28
CA PHE A 203 3.98 -4.42 -6.90
C PHE A 203 4.97 -3.27 -7.13
N SER A 204 4.50 -2.06 -7.52
CA SER A 204 5.36 -0.98 -8.03
C SER A 204 5.88 0.00 -6.97
N VAL A 205 5.59 -0.23 -5.70
CA VAL A 205 5.92 0.73 -4.61
C VAL A 205 7.40 1.09 -4.53
N PHE A 206 8.31 0.16 -4.82
CA PHE A 206 9.76 0.41 -4.80
C PHE A 206 10.32 0.90 -6.13
N SER A 207 9.49 1.02 -7.17
CA SER A 207 9.87 1.67 -8.44
C SER A 207 9.65 3.19 -8.37
N ILE A 208 9.88 3.89 -9.47
CA ILE A 208 9.59 5.32 -9.59
C ILE A 208 8.18 5.70 -9.09
N VAL A 209 7.20 4.79 -9.21
CA VAL A 209 5.80 5.01 -8.83
C VAL A 209 5.63 5.36 -7.35
N GLY A 210 6.36 4.70 -6.47
CA GLY A 210 6.39 5.04 -5.05
C GLY A 210 7.56 5.95 -4.67
N SER A 211 8.74 5.74 -5.30
CA SER A 211 9.96 6.48 -4.94
C SER A 211 9.87 7.97 -5.27
N LEU A 212 9.25 8.37 -6.39
CA LEU A 212 9.13 9.79 -6.72
C LEU A 212 8.22 10.56 -5.75
N PRO A 213 7.00 10.11 -5.42
CA PRO A 213 6.22 10.72 -4.34
C PRO A 213 6.94 10.70 -2.97
N ALA A 214 7.69 9.64 -2.65
CA ALA A 214 8.46 9.57 -1.41
C ALA A 214 9.56 10.65 -1.34
N LEU A 215 10.31 10.86 -2.42
CA LEU A 215 11.29 11.94 -2.54
C LEU A 215 10.63 13.33 -2.44
N MET A 216 9.47 13.53 -3.08
CA MET A 216 8.70 14.78 -2.93
C MET A 216 8.28 15.02 -1.47
N ALA A 217 7.95 13.97 -0.73
CA ALA A 217 7.64 14.01 0.70
C ALA A 217 8.87 14.23 1.60
N GLY A 218 10.07 14.20 1.05
CA GLY A 218 11.33 14.34 1.79
C GLY A 218 11.83 13.07 2.46
N LEU A 219 11.30 11.91 2.08
CA LEU A 219 11.74 10.62 2.60
C LEU A 219 13.06 10.20 1.98
N ASP A 220 13.87 9.47 2.74
CA ASP A 220 15.12 8.88 2.23
C ASP A 220 14.83 7.54 1.54
N VAL A 221 14.77 7.57 0.21
CA VAL A 221 14.56 6.37 -0.62
C VAL A 221 15.71 5.37 -0.52
N ALA A 222 16.93 5.81 -0.21
CA ALA A 222 18.03 4.89 0.03
C ALA A 222 17.80 4.09 1.32
N THR A 223 17.40 4.75 2.40
CA THR A 223 16.98 4.09 3.65
C THR A 223 15.73 3.22 3.44
N LEU A 224 14.75 3.71 2.65
CA LEU A 224 13.57 2.93 2.27
C LEU A 224 13.95 1.58 1.64
N SER A 225 15.00 1.53 0.82
CA SER A 225 15.45 0.30 0.14
C SER A 225 16.15 -0.71 1.05
N LEU A 226 16.68 -0.30 2.21
CA LEU A 226 17.44 -1.19 3.12
C LEU A 226 16.57 -2.30 3.71
N GLY A 227 15.40 -1.96 4.23
CA GLY A 227 14.50 -2.94 4.83
C GLY A 227 13.99 -3.99 3.86
N PRO A 228 13.47 -3.61 2.68
CA PRO A 228 13.07 -4.55 1.63
C PRO A 228 14.21 -5.45 1.17
N ALA A 229 15.41 -4.90 0.97
CA ALA A 229 16.59 -5.68 0.57
C ALA A 229 16.97 -6.70 1.64
N GLU A 230 16.90 -6.36 2.92
CA GLU A 230 17.14 -7.28 4.03
C GLU A 230 16.14 -8.43 4.05
N VAL A 231 14.83 -8.13 3.94
CA VAL A 231 13.75 -9.15 3.93
C VAL A 231 13.88 -10.07 2.73
N LEU A 232 14.11 -9.50 1.54
CA LEU A 232 14.33 -10.27 0.31
C LEU A 232 15.54 -11.20 0.49
N ALA A 233 16.68 -10.66 0.89
CA ALA A 233 17.91 -11.44 1.06
C ALA A 233 17.77 -12.54 2.15
N ALA A 234 17.05 -12.27 3.24
CA ALA A 234 16.77 -13.26 4.27
C ALA A 234 15.91 -14.41 3.72
N THR A 235 14.87 -14.07 2.94
CA THR A 235 13.99 -15.06 2.31
C THR A 235 14.74 -15.92 1.30
N LEU A 236 15.58 -15.33 0.42
CA LEU A 236 16.32 -16.05 -0.60
C LEU A 236 17.44 -16.93 -0.01
N ARG A 237 18.02 -16.57 1.13
CA ARG A 237 19.04 -17.37 1.83
C ARG A 237 18.50 -18.48 2.69
N ALA A 238 17.19 -18.54 2.93
CA ALA A 238 16.57 -19.57 3.74
C ALA A 238 16.78 -20.95 3.08
N THR A 239 17.47 -21.84 3.76
CA THR A 239 17.75 -23.21 3.28
C THR A 239 16.60 -24.17 3.57
N LYS A 240 15.72 -23.78 4.48
CA LYS A 240 14.47 -24.45 4.80
C LYS A 240 13.34 -23.45 4.72
N VAL A 241 12.18 -23.88 4.25
CA VAL A 241 11.00 -23.02 4.10
C VAL A 241 10.53 -22.46 5.44
N GLU A 242 10.76 -23.19 6.54
CA GLU A 242 10.47 -22.78 7.92
C GLU A 242 11.31 -21.58 8.39
N ASP A 243 12.42 -21.27 7.72
CA ASP A 243 13.26 -20.11 8.03
C ASP A 243 12.82 -18.88 7.22
N ALA A 244 11.98 -19.06 6.18
CA ALA A 244 11.46 -17.99 5.35
C ALA A 244 10.16 -17.42 5.92
N GLN A 245 10.25 -16.31 6.66
CA GLN A 245 9.09 -15.70 7.35
C GLN A 245 7.87 -15.44 6.44
N PRO A 246 8.01 -14.95 5.18
CA PRO A 246 6.89 -14.83 4.26
C PRO A 246 6.23 -16.16 3.90
N ALA A 247 7.02 -17.25 3.79
CA ALA A 247 6.48 -18.59 3.51
C ALA A 247 5.66 -19.14 4.67
N ILE A 248 6.10 -18.88 5.91
CA ILE A 248 5.30 -19.24 7.11
C ILE A 248 3.97 -18.49 7.09
N GLY A 249 3.97 -17.18 6.80
CA GLY A 249 2.76 -16.37 6.69
C GLY A 249 1.78 -16.92 5.65
N ALA A 250 2.28 -17.23 4.45
CA ALA A 250 1.51 -17.81 3.36
C ALA A 250 0.94 -19.19 3.72
N ALA A 251 1.76 -20.07 4.32
CA ALA A 251 1.36 -21.40 4.76
C ALA A 251 0.23 -21.34 5.81
N ILE A 252 0.31 -20.42 6.77
CA ILE A 252 -0.74 -20.22 7.78
C ILE A 252 -2.01 -19.67 7.14
N ALA A 253 -1.92 -18.63 6.33
CA ALA A 253 -3.08 -18.00 5.72
C ALA A 253 -3.86 -18.98 4.81
N VAL A 254 -3.16 -19.71 3.95
CA VAL A 254 -3.76 -20.71 3.05
C VAL A 254 -4.24 -21.93 3.83
N GLY A 255 -3.48 -22.39 4.83
CA GLY A 255 -3.89 -23.51 5.66
C GLY A 255 -5.17 -23.23 6.47
N LEU A 256 -5.29 -22.04 7.04
CA LEU A 256 -6.52 -21.61 7.74
C LEU A 256 -7.71 -21.48 6.79
N LEU A 257 -7.49 -20.99 5.55
CA LEU A 257 -8.54 -20.96 4.53
C LEU A 257 -9.04 -22.38 4.23
N GLN A 258 -8.14 -23.32 4.00
CA GLN A 258 -8.49 -24.68 3.59
C GLN A 258 -9.10 -25.52 4.70
N GLU A 259 -8.59 -25.40 5.95
CA GLU A 259 -9.00 -26.26 7.06
C GLU A 259 -10.06 -25.65 7.96
N ARG A 260 -10.08 -24.33 8.09
CA ARG A 260 -10.94 -23.61 9.03
C ARG A 260 -11.95 -22.69 8.37
N GLN A 261 -11.98 -22.63 7.03
CA GLN A 261 -12.84 -21.72 6.27
C GLN A 261 -12.62 -20.24 6.68
N VAL A 262 -11.37 -19.88 6.98
CA VAL A 262 -10.98 -18.50 7.26
C VAL A 262 -10.87 -17.77 5.95
N THR A 263 -11.94 -17.06 5.59
CA THR A 263 -12.11 -16.40 4.28
C THR A 263 -11.78 -14.92 4.28
N GLN A 264 -11.37 -14.37 5.43
CA GLN A 264 -11.04 -12.96 5.57
C GLN A 264 -9.67 -12.78 6.24
N SER A 265 -8.88 -11.81 5.74
CA SER A 265 -7.58 -11.44 6.29
C SER A 265 -7.63 -9.99 6.78
N VAL A 266 -7.61 -9.78 8.09
CA VAL A 266 -7.67 -8.45 8.71
C VAL A 266 -6.25 -7.96 9.00
N LEU A 267 -5.83 -6.86 8.35
CA LEU A 267 -4.61 -6.15 8.71
C LEU A 267 -4.97 -4.94 9.58
N MET A 268 -4.65 -5.01 10.88
CA MET A 268 -4.88 -3.94 11.85
C MET A 268 -3.54 -3.30 12.25
N THR A 269 -3.43 -1.99 12.05
CA THR A 269 -2.22 -1.24 12.37
C THR A 269 -2.45 -0.31 13.55
N TYR A 270 -1.46 -0.20 14.45
CA TYR A 270 -1.53 0.62 15.67
C TYR A 270 -0.65 1.86 15.57
N GLU A 271 -0.67 2.52 14.41
CA GLU A 271 -0.08 3.83 14.20
C GLU A 271 -0.71 4.50 12.96
N ASP A 272 -1.06 5.79 13.05
CA ASP A 272 -1.70 6.54 11.97
C ASP A 272 -0.86 6.57 10.70
N ARG A 273 0.47 6.63 10.80
CA ARG A 273 1.40 6.55 9.67
C ARG A 273 1.34 5.25 8.89
N LEU A 274 0.76 4.19 9.45
CA LEU A 274 0.54 2.90 8.81
C LEU A 274 -0.89 2.75 8.25
N ALA A 275 -1.72 3.80 8.29
CA ALA A 275 -3.11 3.73 7.86
C ALA A 275 -3.28 3.27 6.41
N TYR A 276 -2.40 3.75 5.52
CA TYR A 276 -2.43 3.39 4.10
C TYR A 276 -1.79 2.03 3.79
N LEU A 277 -0.98 1.47 4.68
CA LEU A 277 -0.43 0.12 4.53
C LEU A 277 -1.55 -0.91 4.36
N GLY A 278 -2.64 -0.79 5.13
CA GLY A 278 -3.80 -1.68 5.01
C GLY A 278 -4.54 -1.51 3.67
N LEU A 279 -4.60 -0.31 3.09
CA LEU A 279 -5.21 -0.08 1.77
C LEU A 279 -4.34 -0.63 0.64
N TRP A 280 -3.03 -0.44 0.72
CA TRP A 280 -2.08 -1.02 -0.22
C TRP A 280 -2.08 -2.57 -0.15
N TYR A 281 -2.04 -3.15 1.05
CA TYR A 281 -2.14 -4.59 1.27
C TYR A 281 -3.45 -5.15 0.69
N ARG A 282 -4.56 -4.45 0.87
CA ARG A 282 -5.87 -4.85 0.33
C ARG A 282 -5.80 -5.07 -1.19
N GLN A 283 -5.20 -4.14 -1.95
CA GLN A 283 -5.05 -4.31 -3.38
C GLN A 283 -4.07 -5.44 -3.71
N LEU A 284 -2.90 -5.46 -3.06
CA LEU A 284 -1.87 -6.48 -3.28
C LEU A 284 -2.46 -7.89 -3.12
N TRP A 285 -3.13 -8.14 -2.02
CA TRP A 285 -3.69 -9.45 -1.68
C TRP A 285 -4.90 -9.82 -2.53
N ALA A 286 -5.89 -8.93 -2.65
CA ALA A 286 -7.13 -9.20 -3.37
C ALA A 286 -6.91 -9.51 -4.86
N GLU A 287 -6.18 -8.64 -5.57
CA GLU A 287 -5.95 -8.81 -7.01
C GLU A 287 -5.01 -9.97 -7.32
N SER A 288 -4.11 -10.31 -6.41
CA SER A 288 -3.17 -11.42 -6.62
C SER A 288 -3.80 -12.79 -6.36
N LEU A 289 -4.67 -12.91 -5.37
CA LEU A 289 -5.20 -14.20 -4.89
C LEU A 289 -6.65 -14.48 -5.28
N GLY A 290 -7.46 -13.44 -5.54
CA GLY A 290 -8.90 -13.57 -5.84
C GLY A 290 -9.15 -14.05 -7.28
N LYS A 291 -8.88 -15.32 -7.56
CA LYS A 291 -9.01 -15.94 -8.89
C LYS A 291 -9.54 -17.37 -8.77
N ASP A 292 -10.16 -17.87 -9.81
CA ASP A 292 -10.63 -19.26 -9.92
C ASP A 292 -11.46 -19.75 -8.72
N GLY A 293 -12.22 -18.82 -8.12
CA GLY A 293 -13.07 -19.09 -6.96
C GLY A 293 -12.31 -19.23 -5.63
N THR A 294 -11.01 -18.93 -5.59
CA THR A 294 -10.20 -18.96 -4.36
C THR A 294 -9.76 -17.55 -3.91
N GLY A 295 -9.02 -17.49 -2.82
CA GLY A 295 -8.53 -16.27 -2.19
C GLY A 295 -9.31 -15.90 -0.92
N THR A 296 -8.79 -14.92 -0.17
CA THR A 296 -9.45 -14.39 1.04
C THR A 296 -9.68 -12.89 0.88
N THR A 297 -10.76 -12.37 1.49
CA THR A 297 -11.07 -10.93 1.45
C THR A 297 -10.18 -10.17 2.42
N PRO A 298 -9.28 -9.29 1.95
CA PRO A 298 -8.47 -8.48 2.83
C PRO A 298 -9.26 -7.30 3.39
N LEU A 299 -9.18 -7.11 4.70
CA LEU A 299 -9.82 -6.02 5.44
C LEU A 299 -8.76 -5.16 6.11
N ARG A 300 -8.95 -3.84 6.05
CA ARG A 300 -8.15 -2.88 6.80
C ARG A 300 -8.84 -2.57 8.12
N ALA A 301 -8.05 -2.47 9.19
CA ALA A 301 -8.49 -1.94 10.48
C ALA A 301 -7.39 -1.05 11.10
N MET A 302 -7.82 -0.11 11.96
CA MET A 302 -6.96 0.80 12.72
C MET A 302 -7.19 0.63 14.21
N GLY A 303 -6.17 0.25 14.94
CA GLY A 303 -6.16 0.37 16.39
C GLY A 303 -5.78 1.82 16.80
N THR A 304 -6.50 2.48 17.68
CA THR A 304 -7.63 1.99 18.52
C THR A 304 -9.01 2.25 17.92
N ALA A 305 -9.12 3.04 16.83
CA ALA A 305 -10.39 3.48 16.27
C ALA A 305 -11.37 2.33 16.00
N ASP A 306 -10.89 1.25 15.41
CA ASP A 306 -11.74 0.10 15.05
C ASP A 306 -12.04 -0.85 16.23
N HIS A 307 -11.52 -0.60 17.42
CA HIS A 307 -12.05 -1.20 18.64
C HIS A 307 -13.49 -0.75 18.90
N HIS A 308 -13.84 0.47 18.49
CA HIS A 308 -15.15 1.07 18.69
C HIS A 308 -16.11 0.86 17.51
N SER A 309 -15.66 0.19 16.44
CA SER A 309 -16.48 -0.05 15.23
C SER A 309 -16.59 -1.53 14.86
N GLN A 310 -15.49 -2.30 14.92
CA GLN A 310 -15.42 -3.66 14.35
C GLN A 310 -15.12 -4.76 15.37
N LEU A 311 -14.54 -4.45 16.55
CA LEU A 311 -14.07 -5.46 17.50
C LEU A 311 -15.20 -6.37 18.01
N GLN A 312 -16.43 -5.86 18.17
CA GLN A 312 -17.59 -6.68 18.53
C GLN A 312 -17.82 -7.82 17.52
N LEU A 313 -17.77 -7.50 16.21
CA LEU A 313 -17.89 -8.51 15.16
C LEU A 313 -16.73 -9.50 15.17
N TYR A 314 -15.51 -9.01 15.42
CA TYR A 314 -14.31 -9.84 15.44
C TYR A 314 -14.34 -10.87 16.56
N LEU A 315 -14.88 -10.53 17.73
CA LEU A 315 -14.94 -11.39 18.90
C LEU A 315 -16.18 -12.29 18.93
N ALA A 316 -17.36 -11.75 18.64
CA ALA A 316 -18.63 -12.47 18.79
C ALA A 316 -19.25 -12.93 17.46
N GLY A 317 -18.72 -12.49 16.32
CA GLY A 317 -19.18 -12.89 15.00
C GLY A 317 -18.56 -14.21 14.49
N PRO A 318 -18.70 -14.50 13.19
CA PRO A 318 -18.15 -15.71 12.58
C PRO A 318 -16.63 -15.86 12.78
N ARG A 319 -16.18 -17.11 12.93
CA ARG A 319 -14.75 -17.45 13.05
C ARG A 319 -14.09 -17.63 11.68
N ASP A 320 -14.27 -16.67 10.82
CA ASP A 320 -13.86 -16.67 9.41
C ASP A 320 -12.70 -15.70 9.11
N LYS A 321 -11.98 -15.23 10.16
CA LYS A 321 -10.95 -14.21 10.03
C LYS A 321 -9.63 -14.63 10.65
N ILE A 322 -8.53 -14.35 9.92
CA ILE A 322 -7.19 -14.27 10.50
C ILE A 322 -6.84 -12.80 10.73
N PHE A 323 -6.19 -12.51 11.84
CA PHE A 323 -5.75 -11.17 12.21
C PHE A 323 -4.24 -11.04 12.08
N THR A 324 -3.80 -9.93 11.50
CA THR A 324 -2.40 -9.48 11.50
C THR A 324 -2.36 -8.13 12.20
N LEU A 325 -1.77 -8.07 13.39
CA LEU A 325 -1.57 -6.82 14.10
C LEU A 325 -0.15 -6.30 13.85
N VAL A 326 -0.04 -5.09 13.31
CA VAL A 326 1.24 -4.36 13.24
C VAL A 326 1.32 -3.46 14.45
N MET A 327 2.24 -3.77 15.36
CA MET A 327 2.33 -3.20 16.71
C MET A 327 3.67 -2.49 16.90
N PRO A 328 3.75 -1.17 16.67
CA PRO A 328 4.92 -0.37 17.01
C PRO A 328 5.11 -0.26 18.52
N ALA A 329 6.37 -0.21 18.97
CA ALA A 329 6.70 0.08 20.36
C ALA A 329 6.35 1.54 20.67
N SER A 330 5.19 1.75 21.30
CA SER A 330 4.65 3.09 21.59
C SER A 330 4.72 3.49 23.07
N ALA A 331 4.97 2.55 23.99
CA ALA A 331 5.08 2.85 25.42
C ALA A 331 6.14 3.91 25.71
N GLY A 332 5.81 4.89 26.56
CA GLY A 332 6.70 6.00 26.92
C GLY A 332 6.80 7.11 25.86
N HIS A 333 6.03 7.04 24.77
CA HIS A 333 6.09 8.04 23.69
C HIS A 333 4.88 8.98 23.68
N GLY A 334 5.11 10.18 23.12
CA GLY A 334 4.08 11.19 22.92
C GLY A 334 3.83 12.08 24.13
N PRO A 335 2.81 12.96 24.07
CA PRO A 335 2.46 13.87 25.16
C PRO A 335 2.07 13.13 26.44
N THR A 336 2.39 13.73 27.57
CA THR A 336 2.00 13.22 28.89
C THR A 336 0.59 13.71 29.24
N MET A 337 -0.25 12.83 29.75
CA MET A 337 -1.59 13.14 30.23
C MET A 337 -1.52 13.87 31.59
N ASP A 338 -2.29 14.93 31.72
CA ASP A 338 -2.32 15.75 32.92
C ASP A 338 -2.86 14.95 34.12
N GLY A 339 -2.05 14.86 35.19
CA GLY A 339 -2.37 14.03 36.34
C GLY A 339 -3.45 14.64 37.25
N GLU A 340 -3.53 15.98 37.35
CA GLU A 340 -4.55 16.66 38.15
C GLU A 340 -5.93 16.51 37.50
N LEU A 341 -6.01 16.76 36.18
CA LEU A 341 -7.25 16.57 35.44
C LEU A 341 -7.70 15.09 35.48
N ALA A 342 -6.80 14.16 35.27
CA ALA A 342 -7.10 12.71 35.28
C ALA A 342 -7.65 12.29 36.66
N GLY A 343 -7.02 12.71 37.74
CA GLY A 343 -7.49 12.44 39.11
C GLY A 343 -8.85 13.10 39.43
N ALA A 344 -9.06 14.33 38.98
CA ALA A 344 -10.32 15.07 39.20
C ALA A 344 -11.55 14.40 38.53
N VAL A 345 -11.34 13.61 37.47
CA VAL A 345 -12.43 12.91 36.74
C VAL A 345 -12.46 11.41 37.02
N GLY A 346 -11.67 10.93 38.00
CA GLY A 346 -11.61 9.50 38.37
C GLY A 346 -10.89 8.61 37.33
N ALA A 347 -10.03 9.19 36.50
CA ALA A 347 -9.24 8.49 35.49
C ALA A 347 -7.78 8.28 35.94
N ASP A 348 -7.55 7.97 37.21
CA ASP A 348 -6.23 7.90 37.84
C ASP A 348 -5.24 7.00 37.10
N VAL A 349 -5.72 5.95 36.44
CA VAL A 349 -4.92 5.03 35.61
C VAL A 349 -4.20 5.75 34.45
N LEU A 350 -4.67 6.92 34.04
CA LEU A 350 -4.08 7.74 32.97
C LEU A 350 -3.10 8.80 33.50
N ALA A 351 -3.15 9.11 34.79
CA ALA A 351 -2.42 10.22 35.39
C ALA A 351 -0.90 10.09 35.17
N GLY A 352 -0.30 11.11 34.55
CA GLY A 352 1.13 11.17 34.33
C GLY A 352 1.70 10.18 33.31
N ARG A 353 0.86 9.40 32.61
CA ARG A 353 1.29 8.47 31.57
C ARG A 353 1.44 9.18 30.22
N HIS A 354 2.27 8.65 29.35
CA HIS A 354 2.32 9.08 27.95
C HIS A 354 1.14 8.54 27.17
N LEU A 355 0.72 9.24 26.12
CA LEU A 355 -0.36 8.77 25.24
C LEU A 355 -0.04 7.40 24.61
N GLY A 356 1.23 7.16 24.30
CA GLY A 356 1.73 5.87 23.79
C GLY A 356 1.59 4.71 24.76
N ASP A 357 1.54 4.96 26.10
CA ASP A 357 1.28 3.90 27.09
C ASP A 357 -0.13 3.34 26.93
N LEU A 358 -1.11 4.21 26.65
CA LEU A 358 -2.48 3.80 26.39
C LEU A 358 -2.59 3.02 25.08
N LEU A 359 -1.92 3.49 24.03
CA LEU A 359 -1.89 2.81 22.74
C LEU A 359 -1.28 1.40 22.84
N ASP A 360 -0.12 1.27 23.51
CA ASP A 360 0.52 -0.03 23.75
C ASP A 360 -0.37 -0.98 24.58
N ALA A 361 -0.92 -0.47 25.68
CA ALA A 361 -1.79 -1.26 26.54
C ALA A 361 -3.03 -1.77 25.79
N THR A 362 -3.66 -0.94 24.98
CA THR A 362 -4.86 -1.31 24.18
C THR A 362 -4.51 -2.29 23.07
N ALA A 363 -3.37 -2.13 22.40
CA ALA A 363 -2.90 -3.06 21.37
C ALA A 363 -2.66 -4.47 21.97
N ARG A 364 -1.96 -4.54 23.09
CA ARG A 364 -1.71 -5.81 23.80
C ARG A 364 -3.01 -6.44 24.32
N ALA A 365 -3.91 -5.64 24.90
CA ALA A 365 -5.19 -6.12 25.38
C ALA A 365 -6.05 -6.70 24.24
N THR A 366 -6.07 -6.06 23.07
CA THR A 366 -6.79 -6.56 21.88
C THR A 366 -6.18 -7.86 21.37
N ALA A 367 -4.84 -7.94 21.28
CA ALA A 367 -4.15 -9.17 20.89
C ALA A 367 -4.51 -10.32 21.83
N GLU A 368 -4.42 -10.09 23.14
CA GLU A 368 -4.75 -11.11 24.15
C GLU A 368 -6.24 -11.51 24.12
N THR A 369 -7.15 -10.55 23.92
CA THR A 369 -8.58 -10.81 23.82
C THR A 369 -8.91 -11.66 22.59
N LEU A 370 -8.31 -11.37 21.42
CA LEU A 370 -8.48 -12.19 20.22
C LEU A 370 -8.03 -13.64 20.46
N VAL A 371 -6.84 -13.83 21.05
CA VAL A 371 -6.29 -15.15 21.37
C VAL A 371 -7.20 -15.92 22.35
N ARG A 372 -7.63 -15.29 23.46
CA ARG A 372 -8.54 -15.90 24.44
C ARG A 372 -9.89 -16.31 23.84
N ASN A 373 -10.32 -15.65 22.77
CA ASN A 373 -11.54 -15.98 22.04
C ASN A 373 -11.30 -16.93 20.85
N GLY A 374 -10.14 -17.58 20.78
CA GLY A 374 -9.80 -18.55 19.75
C GLY A 374 -9.75 -17.96 18.35
N ARG A 375 -9.30 -16.70 18.20
CA ARG A 375 -9.15 -16.02 16.91
C ARG A 375 -7.70 -16.13 16.44
N PRO A 376 -7.44 -16.68 15.24
CA PRO A 376 -6.07 -16.79 14.72
C PRO A 376 -5.44 -15.41 14.60
N LEU A 377 -4.33 -15.20 15.29
CA LEU A 377 -3.65 -13.93 15.36
C LEU A 377 -2.16 -14.10 15.08
N ARG A 378 -1.62 -13.32 14.17
CA ARG A 378 -0.18 -13.08 14.04
C ARG A 378 0.16 -11.63 14.40
N ARG A 379 1.31 -11.42 15.01
CA ARG A 379 1.79 -10.09 15.40
C ARG A 379 3.05 -9.76 14.62
N MET A 380 3.10 -8.54 14.09
CA MET A 380 4.30 -7.93 13.55
C MET A 380 4.73 -6.84 14.54
N GLU A 381 5.66 -7.17 15.42
CA GLU A 381 6.19 -6.24 16.42
C GLU A 381 7.30 -5.41 15.79
N VAL A 382 7.13 -4.09 15.83
CA VAL A 382 7.97 -3.09 15.18
C VAL A 382 8.59 -2.21 16.26
N GLU A 383 9.90 -2.06 16.27
CA GLU A 383 10.58 -1.20 17.23
C GLU A 383 10.34 0.29 16.91
N ARG A 384 10.41 0.64 15.63
CA ARG A 384 10.20 2.01 15.14
C ARG A 384 9.58 2.01 13.76
N VAL A 385 8.64 2.92 13.50
CA VAL A 385 8.07 3.15 12.17
C VAL A 385 8.91 4.21 11.45
N ASP A 386 9.72 3.77 10.50
CA ASP A 386 10.54 4.57 9.59
C ASP A 386 10.50 3.98 8.18
N GLU A 387 11.25 4.58 7.25
CA GLU A 387 11.32 4.16 5.85
C GLU A 387 11.76 2.69 5.71
N ALA A 388 12.80 2.28 6.43
CA ALA A 388 13.33 0.91 6.35
C ALA A 388 12.31 -0.10 6.86
N THR A 389 11.66 0.20 7.97
CA THR A 389 10.67 -0.69 8.58
C THR A 389 9.40 -0.81 7.72
N LEU A 390 8.88 0.32 7.22
CA LEU A 390 7.72 0.28 6.32
C LEU A 390 8.06 -0.50 5.05
N GLY A 391 9.22 -0.23 4.45
CA GLY A 391 9.69 -0.97 3.30
C GLY A 391 9.83 -2.48 3.56
N ALA A 392 10.36 -2.86 4.73
CA ALA A 392 10.48 -4.27 5.13
C ALA A 392 9.13 -4.97 5.25
N LEU A 393 8.13 -4.33 5.88
CA LEU A 393 6.76 -4.84 5.98
C LEU A 393 6.13 -5.02 4.59
N MET A 394 6.31 -4.04 3.70
CA MET A 394 5.78 -4.12 2.33
C MET A 394 6.43 -5.25 1.53
N MET A 395 7.75 -5.42 1.60
CA MET A 395 8.44 -6.54 0.94
C MET A 395 8.00 -7.89 1.50
N HIS A 396 7.83 -8.00 2.82
CA HIS A 396 7.32 -9.22 3.43
C HIS A 396 5.94 -9.60 2.85
N PHE A 397 5.00 -8.66 2.78
CA PHE A 397 3.68 -8.94 2.21
C PHE A 397 3.73 -9.23 0.70
N MET A 398 4.64 -8.62 -0.06
CA MET A 398 4.83 -8.95 -1.48
C MET A 398 5.28 -10.40 -1.65
N LEU A 399 6.29 -10.84 -0.90
CA LEU A 399 6.81 -12.20 -0.92
C LEU A 399 5.77 -13.22 -0.43
N GLU A 400 5.10 -12.91 0.67
CA GLU A 400 4.01 -13.73 1.22
C GLU A 400 2.89 -13.91 0.19
N THR A 401 2.48 -12.83 -0.49
CA THR A 401 1.43 -12.88 -1.51
C THR A 401 1.83 -13.74 -2.71
N VAL A 402 3.08 -13.66 -3.17
CA VAL A 402 3.56 -14.49 -4.28
C VAL A 402 3.56 -15.98 -3.91
N ILE A 403 4.04 -16.32 -2.69
CA ILE A 403 4.04 -17.71 -2.21
C ILE A 403 2.60 -18.21 -1.98
N ALA A 404 1.72 -17.38 -1.42
CA ALA A 404 0.30 -17.73 -1.21
C ALA A 404 -0.42 -17.98 -2.54
N ALA A 405 -0.14 -17.20 -3.59
CA ALA A 405 -0.70 -17.41 -4.91
C ALA A 405 -0.29 -18.76 -5.51
N ASP A 406 0.98 -19.13 -5.33
CA ASP A 406 1.49 -20.44 -5.77
C ASP A 406 0.80 -21.59 -5.02
N LEU A 407 0.64 -21.46 -3.68
CA LEU A 407 -0.09 -22.45 -2.86
C LEU A 407 -1.57 -22.59 -3.26
N LEU A 408 -2.17 -21.52 -3.78
CA LEU A 408 -3.56 -21.53 -4.28
C LEU A 408 -3.66 -21.95 -5.75
N GLY A 409 -2.52 -22.11 -6.45
CA GLY A 409 -2.48 -22.47 -7.85
C GLY A 409 -2.89 -21.34 -8.81
N VAL A 410 -2.74 -20.07 -8.39
CA VAL A 410 -3.14 -18.90 -9.19
C VAL A 410 -1.92 -18.02 -9.54
N ASN A 411 -2.03 -17.25 -10.63
CA ASN A 411 -0.98 -16.31 -11.01
C ASN A 411 -1.06 -15.01 -10.19
N ALA A 412 -0.02 -14.68 -9.40
CA ALA A 412 0.03 -13.48 -8.58
C ALA A 412 0.04 -12.16 -9.39
N PHE A 413 0.38 -12.19 -10.69
CA PHE A 413 0.78 -11.00 -11.45
C PHE A 413 -0.24 -10.53 -12.49
N ASP A 414 -1.31 -11.26 -12.74
CA ASP A 414 -2.40 -10.88 -13.63
C ASP A 414 -3.69 -10.51 -12.86
N GLN A 415 -4.70 -9.97 -13.57
CA GLN A 415 -6.01 -9.62 -13.04
C GLN A 415 -7.07 -9.60 -14.16
N PRO A 416 -7.40 -10.74 -14.78
CA PRO A 416 -8.25 -10.77 -15.98
C PRO A 416 -9.68 -10.29 -15.76
N ALA A 417 -10.23 -10.47 -14.56
CA ALA A 417 -11.64 -10.19 -14.26
C ALA A 417 -12.02 -8.69 -14.32
N VAL A 418 -11.03 -7.76 -14.27
CA VAL A 418 -11.32 -6.31 -14.27
C VAL A 418 -11.47 -5.70 -15.68
N GLU A 419 -11.25 -6.46 -16.75
CA GLU A 419 -11.25 -5.92 -18.13
C GLU A 419 -12.66 -5.66 -18.65
N GLU A 420 -13.64 -6.50 -18.31
CA GLU A 420 -15.04 -6.35 -18.77
C GLU A 420 -15.62 -4.97 -18.38
N GLY A 421 -15.44 -4.55 -17.11
CA GLY A 421 -15.92 -3.25 -16.64
C GLY A 421 -15.31 -2.08 -17.40
N LYS A 422 -14.03 -2.16 -17.80
CA LYS A 422 -13.38 -1.12 -18.60
C LYS A 422 -13.96 -1.03 -20.02
N VAL A 423 -14.31 -2.17 -20.63
CA VAL A 423 -14.95 -2.18 -21.95
C VAL A 423 -16.33 -1.54 -21.88
N LEU A 424 -17.17 -1.97 -20.95
CA LEU A 424 -18.52 -1.43 -20.74
C LEU A 424 -18.49 0.09 -20.45
N ALA A 425 -17.56 0.56 -19.59
CA ALA A 425 -17.43 1.98 -19.32
C ALA A 425 -17.14 2.81 -20.59
N ARG A 426 -16.28 2.32 -21.49
CA ARG A 426 -16.02 2.97 -22.78
C ARG A 426 -17.25 3.00 -23.68
N GLU A 427 -18.02 1.91 -23.72
CA GLU A 427 -19.26 1.83 -24.49
C GLU A 427 -20.30 2.84 -23.97
N TYR A 428 -20.51 2.95 -22.68
CA TYR A 428 -21.42 3.94 -22.08
C TYR A 428 -20.97 5.36 -22.39
N LEU A 429 -19.69 5.68 -22.27
CA LEU A 429 -19.16 7.00 -22.60
C LEU A 429 -19.35 7.35 -24.09
N SER A 430 -19.19 6.39 -25.00
CA SER A 430 -19.43 6.59 -26.44
C SER A 430 -20.91 6.81 -26.77
N GLY A 431 -21.83 6.18 -26.04
CA GLY A 431 -23.28 6.36 -26.16
C GLY A 431 -23.79 7.73 -25.68
N ILE A 432 -23.17 8.31 -24.63
CA ILE A 432 -23.52 9.65 -24.13
C ILE A 432 -23.28 10.74 -25.19
N GLY A 433 -22.23 10.62 -26.01
CA GLY A 433 -21.90 11.57 -27.09
C GLY A 433 -22.85 11.50 -28.31
N GLY A 434 -23.59 10.40 -28.51
CA GLY A 434 -24.52 10.20 -29.62
C GLY A 434 -25.89 10.90 -29.43
N ALA A 435 -26.34 11.05 -28.19
CA ALA A 435 -27.63 11.67 -27.89
C ALA A 435 -27.66 13.20 -28.06
N GLY A 436 -26.51 13.88 -28.05
CA GLY A 436 -26.41 15.34 -28.22
C GLY A 436 -26.42 15.87 -29.65
N LYS A 437 -26.28 15.01 -30.68
CA LYS A 437 -26.23 15.41 -32.09
C LYS A 437 -27.52 15.24 -32.90
N SER A 438 -28.58 14.67 -32.31
CA SER A 438 -29.86 14.43 -33.02
C SER A 438 -30.94 15.50 -32.79
N GLY A 439 -30.62 16.62 -32.14
CA GLY A 439 -31.57 17.69 -31.79
C GLY A 439 -31.42 19.02 -32.52
N ALA A 440 -30.89 19.05 -33.76
CA ALA A 440 -30.86 20.26 -34.54
C ALA A 440 -31.08 19.97 -36.02
N LYS A 441 -32.29 19.54 -36.39
CA LYS A 441 -32.87 19.66 -37.75
C LYS A 441 -34.39 19.65 -37.65
N THR A 442 -34.98 20.79 -37.52
CA THR A 442 -36.14 21.31 -38.28
C THR A 442 -36.29 22.77 -37.94
#